data_eafec213a0bd2fa6ddecce1fb43a3af1
#
_entry.id   eafec213a0bd2fa6ddecce1fb43a3af1
#
_cell.length_a   1.000
_cell.length_b   1.000
_cell.length_c   1.000
_cell.angle_alpha   90.00
_cell.angle_beta   90.00
_cell.angle_gamma   90.00
#
_symmetry.space_group_name_H-M   'P 1'
#
loop_
_entity.id
_entity.type
_entity.pdbx_description
1 polymer ?
#
loop_
_entity_poly.entity_id
_entity_poly.type
_entity_poly.pdbx_seq_one_letter_code
_entity_poly.pdbx_strand_id
1 'polypeptide(L)'
;MAGTPHTELSPELLAHMQAIKAKASEYGLDFFEVVYEVLDFETMNQIAAFGGFPVRYPHWRWGMEYEKLSKRDAYGLGRIYEMVINNDPCYAYLQESNSVTDQKLVMAHVYGHSDFFKNNLWFSKTNRKMMNEMANHATRVRRHIERQGMETVERFIDHCLALEHLIDPHSMFMAREEPRRVSGSDDAGGFEPHKLPSKGYMDPFINPESEMQRQRDAHAAEVKSGKGRIPERPTRDVLLFLLRHARLDEWQQDILSIIRDEAYYYAPQGMTKIMNEGWATYWHSKLMTQHFLEAKEIIDYAEQHSGVVHMPPGGFNPYKIGVELWKEIERRWNRGQHGAAWESLDSIGQKEAFDDKSMKGREKIFEVRRIYNDVSFIDEFLTPEFVDRYQMYQFRKDPQTGEVRIVTRDFDRIKQTLLFQMTNMGQPFLYVVDGNYMNRGELFLSHQFVGLEIDASKATQALKSLRALWGRPVHLMIRVNEDNWLYSAAELNGEPKREKVGEDLPKPAHGLM
;
A
#
# COMPACT_ATOMS: atom_id res chain seq x y z
N MET A 1 4.44 32.69 -10.70
CA MET A 1 5.28 32.17 -9.63
C MET A 1 6.69 32.11 -10.17
N ALA A 2 7.64 32.83 -9.56
CA ALA A 2 9.04 32.74 -9.92
C ALA A 2 9.49 31.30 -9.62
N GLY A 3 10.11 30.63 -10.59
CA GLY A 3 10.65 29.29 -10.38
C GLY A 3 11.69 29.36 -9.26
N THR A 4 11.53 28.52 -8.26
CA THR A 4 12.56 28.29 -7.22
C THR A 4 13.86 27.91 -7.93
N PRO A 5 15.00 28.51 -7.56
CA PRO A 5 16.27 28.12 -8.16
C PRO A 5 16.58 26.69 -7.71
N HIS A 6 16.41 25.72 -8.61
CA HIS A 6 16.94 24.38 -8.43
C HIS A 6 18.47 24.50 -8.42
N THR A 7 19.08 24.19 -7.29
CA THR A 7 20.54 24.27 -7.19
C THR A 7 21.11 22.95 -7.72
N GLU A 8 21.93 23.03 -8.76
CA GLU A 8 22.68 21.89 -9.27
C GLU A 8 23.65 21.37 -8.19
N LEU A 9 23.98 20.08 -8.26
CA LEU A 9 24.97 19.50 -7.37
C LEU A 9 26.30 20.22 -7.48
N SER A 10 26.93 20.53 -6.34
CA SER A 10 28.31 21.03 -6.34
C SER A 10 29.24 20.01 -7.03
N PRO A 11 30.40 20.45 -7.58
CA PRO A 11 31.38 19.53 -8.19
C PRO A 11 31.79 18.38 -7.26
N GLU A 12 31.89 18.64 -5.95
CA GLU A 12 32.20 17.63 -4.93
C GLU A 12 31.07 16.60 -4.81
N LEU A 13 29.83 17.03 -4.65
CA LEU A 13 28.67 16.15 -4.56
C LEU A 13 28.45 15.36 -5.87
N LEU A 14 28.70 15.99 -7.02
CA LEU A 14 28.65 15.30 -8.31
C LEU A 14 29.67 14.16 -8.41
N ALA A 15 30.90 14.41 -7.94
CA ALA A 15 31.93 13.36 -7.90
C ALA A 15 31.54 12.20 -6.97
N HIS A 16 31.00 12.49 -5.79
CA HIS A 16 30.48 11.47 -4.87
C HIS A 16 29.32 10.69 -5.49
N MET A 17 28.36 11.36 -6.10
CA MET A 17 27.22 10.74 -6.78
C MET A 17 27.69 9.76 -7.87
N GLN A 18 28.63 10.17 -8.72
CA GLN A 18 29.18 9.31 -9.77
C GLN A 18 29.90 8.08 -9.20
N ALA A 19 30.69 8.26 -8.14
CA ALA A 19 31.42 7.17 -7.49
C ALA A 19 30.44 6.17 -6.82
N ILE A 20 29.41 6.66 -6.13
CA ILE A 20 28.38 5.84 -5.49
C ILE A 20 27.57 5.08 -6.56
N LYS A 21 27.17 5.75 -7.65
CA LYS A 21 26.48 5.14 -8.79
C LYS A 21 27.27 3.99 -9.38
N ALA A 22 28.56 4.21 -9.66
CA ALA A 22 29.45 3.19 -10.21
C ALA A 22 29.56 1.97 -9.29
N LYS A 23 29.75 2.22 -7.98
CA LYS A 23 29.89 1.14 -6.98
C LYS A 23 28.58 0.39 -6.76
N ALA A 24 27.43 1.07 -6.74
CA ALA A 24 26.12 0.45 -6.67
C ALA A 24 25.88 -0.50 -7.86
N SER A 25 26.24 -0.07 -9.07
CA SER A 25 26.16 -0.91 -10.28
C SER A 25 27.10 -2.12 -10.21
N GLU A 26 28.32 -1.96 -9.69
CA GLU A 26 29.28 -3.06 -9.47
C GLU A 26 28.72 -4.12 -8.51
N TYR A 27 27.95 -3.68 -7.51
CA TYR A 27 27.23 -4.57 -6.60
C TYR A 27 26.01 -5.25 -7.22
N GLY A 28 25.63 -4.93 -8.46
CA GLY A 28 24.53 -5.54 -9.21
C GLY A 28 23.18 -4.84 -9.03
N LEU A 29 23.16 -3.64 -8.44
CA LEU A 29 21.95 -2.82 -8.43
C LEU A 29 21.62 -2.35 -9.86
N ASP A 30 20.34 -2.48 -10.23
CA ASP A 30 19.80 -2.08 -11.53
C ASP A 30 18.69 -1.03 -11.31
N PHE A 31 19.04 0.24 -11.41
CA PHE A 31 18.17 1.36 -11.07
C PHE A 31 17.84 2.22 -12.31
N PHE A 32 16.76 3.02 -12.19
CA PHE A 32 16.50 4.10 -13.13
C PHE A 32 17.55 5.20 -12.99
N GLU A 33 17.74 6.01 -14.02
CA GLU A 33 18.52 7.24 -13.89
C GLU A 33 17.96 8.09 -12.76
N VAL A 34 18.81 8.69 -11.93
CA VAL A 34 18.41 9.51 -10.80
C VAL A 34 18.83 10.95 -11.04
N VAL A 35 17.87 11.85 -11.02
CA VAL A 35 18.06 13.30 -11.06
C VAL A 35 18.04 13.80 -9.61
N TYR A 36 19.16 14.38 -9.17
CA TYR A 36 19.27 14.97 -7.85
C TYR A 36 19.11 16.47 -7.90
N GLU A 37 18.33 17.02 -7.00
CA GLU A 37 18.11 18.46 -6.82
C GLU A 37 18.36 18.82 -5.36
N VAL A 38 19.10 19.90 -5.11
CA VAL A 38 19.36 20.41 -3.75
C VAL A 38 18.35 21.50 -3.45
N LEU A 39 17.65 21.34 -2.34
CA LEU A 39 16.56 22.21 -1.93
C LEU A 39 16.82 22.83 -0.55
N ASP A 40 16.35 24.04 -0.37
CA ASP A 40 16.24 24.63 0.95
C ASP A 40 15.18 23.93 1.81
N PHE A 41 15.17 24.25 3.08
CA PHE A 41 14.28 23.64 4.05
C PHE A 41 12.79 23.88 3.76
N GLU A 42 12.42 25.09 3.35
CA GLU A 42 11.02 25.46 3.10
C GLU A 42 10.48 24.74 1.88
N THR A 43 11.24 24.70 0.81
CA THR A 43 10.91 23.98 -0.43
C THR A 43 10.82 22.48 -0.18
N MET A 44 11.73 21.90 0.62
CA MET A 44 11.68 20.48 0.99
C MET A 44 10.38 20.14 1.73
N ASN A 45 10.00 20.95 2.71
CA ASN A 45 8.75 20.75 3.45
C ASN A 45 7.51 20.92 2.57
N GLN A 46 7.54 21.87 1.61
CA GLN A 46 6.44 22.04 0.65
C GLN A 46 6.28 20.81 -0.23
N ILE A 47 7.35 20.29 -0.81
CA ILE A 47 7.32 19.10 -1.65
C ILE A 47 6.88 17.89 -0.82
N ALA A 48 7.35 17.76 0.43
CA ALA A 48 6.92 16.71 1.34
C ALA A 48 5.42 16.78 1.63
N ALA A 49 4.89 17.97 1.89
CA ALA A 49 3.45 18.18 2.10
C ALA A 49 2.62 17.78 0.88
N PHE A 50 3.19 17.89 -0.32
CA PHE A 50 2.58 17.47 -1.58
C PHE A 50 2.78 15.97 -1.89
N GLY A 51 3.31 15.20 -0.95
CA GLY A 51 3.56 13.77 -1.12
C GLY A 51 4.75 13.46 -2.04
N GLY A 52 5.73 14.35 -2.09
CA GLY A 52 6.96 14.22 -2.86
C GLY A 52 6.95 14.93 -4.22
N PHE A 53 5.85 15.52 -4.64
CA PHE A 53 5.73 16.17 -5.94
C PHE A 53 5.87 17.70 -5.85
N PRO A 54 6.56 18.35 -6.81
CA PRO A 54 6.74 19.81 -6.77
C PRO A 54 5.45 20.57 -7.09
N VAL A 55 4.47 19.91 -7.69
CA VAL A 55 3.20 20.52 -8.09
C VAL A 55 2.03 19.62 -7.68
N ARG A 56 1.05 20.22 -6.99
CA ARG A 56 -0.24 19.59 -6.65
C ARG A 56 -1.41 20.54 -6.96
N TYR A 57 -2.61 20.01 -7.01
CA TYR A 57 -3.82 20.83 -7.07
C TYR A 57 -4.04 21.55 -5.72
N PRO A 58 -4.69 22.74 -5.73
CA PRO A 58 -5.00 23.47 -4.50
C PRO A 58 -5.96 22.67 -3.63
N HIS A 59 -5.60 22.49 -2.36
CA HIS A 59 -6.45 21.85 -1.35
C HIS A 59 -5.93 22.19 0.05
N TRP A 60 -6.81 22.41 1.03
CA TRP A 60 -6.47 22.76 2.40
C TRP A 60 -5.56 21.71 3.10
N ARG A 61 -5.71 20.43 2.74
CA ARG A 61 -4.91 19.31 3.28
C ARG A 61 -3.41 19.54 3.13
N TRP A 62 -2.99 20.08 2.02
CA TRP A 62 -1.55 20.32 1.76
C TRP A 62 -0.97 21.41 2.64
N GLY A 63 -1.74 22.48 2.89
CA GLY A 63 -1.35 23.55 3.83
C GLY A 63 -1.23 23.02 5.25
N MET A 64 -2.16 22.16 5.67
CA MET A 64 -2.14 21.54 6.99
C MET A 64 -0.95 20.58 7.16
N GLU A 65 -0.63 19.77 6.14
CA GLU A 65 0.55 18.89 6.18
C GLU A 65 1.84 19.71 6.19
N TYR A 66 1.93 20.80 5.43
CA TYR A 66 3.07 21.71 5.47
C TYR A 66 3.27 22.30 6.87
N GLU A 67 2.22 22.81 7.50
CA GLU A 67 2.30 23.36 8.86
C GLU A 67 2.73 22.31 9.89
N LYS A 68 2.22 21.11 9.78
CA LYS A 68 2.58 19.97 10.64
C LYS A 68 4.05 19.57 10.49
N LEU A 69 4.57 19.51 9.26
CA LEU A 69 5.98 19.23 8.99
C LEU A 69 6.88 20.34 9.54
N SER A 70 6.58 21.60 9.23
CA SER A 70 7.35 22.76 9.69
C SER A 70 7.41 22.86 11.22
N LYS A 71 6.30 22.56 11.92
CA LYS A 71 6.28 22.52 13.39
C LYS A 71 7.11 21.36 13.94
N ARG A 72 7.01 20.17 13.33
CA ARG A 72 7.79 19.01 13.78
C ARG A 72 9.28 19.28 13.73
N ASP A 73 9.75 19.92 12.67
CA ASP A 73 11.15 20.30 12.51
C ASP A 73 11.56 21.43 13.48
N ALA A 74 10.72 22.45 13.67
CA ALA A 74 10.98 23.54 14.62
C ALA A 74 11.16 23.04 16.07
N TYR A 75 10.50 21.93 16.42
CA TYR A 75 10.66 21.27 17.73
C TYR A 75 11.77 20.21 17.74
N GLY A 76 12.55 20.05 16.67
CA GLY A 76 13.62 19.04 16.57
C GLY A 76 13.14 17.59 16.58
N LEU A 77 11.87 17.34 16.25
CA LEU A 77 11.24 16.02 16.32
C LEU A 77 11.47 15.16 15.07
N GLY A 78 12.21 15.65 14.11
CA GLY A 78 12.60 14.91 12.90
C GLY A 78 12.96 15.82 11.74
N ARG A 79 13.92 15.40 10.93
CA ARG A 79 14.30 16.08 9.69
C ARG A 79 13.88 15.23 8.51
N ILE A 80 13.55 15.88 7.40
CA ILE A 80 13.38 15.19 6.09
C ILE A 80 14.76 15.17 5.45
N TYR A 81 15.43 14.02 5.51
CA TYR A 81 16.76 13.89 4.94
C TYR A 81 16.73 13.68 3.44
N GLU A 82 15.71 13.01 2.97
CA GLU A 82 15.56 12.63 1.57
C GLU A 82 14.10 12.56 1.16
N MET A 83 13.88 12.70 -0.13
CA MET A 83 12.65 12.37 -0.78
C MET A 83 12.94 11.84 -2.17
N VAL A 84 12.43 10.66 -2.49
CA VAL A 84 12.62 10.01 -3.77
C VAL A 84 11.28 9.69 -4.42
N ILE A 85 11.16 9.97 -5.70
CA ILE A 85 9.94 9.77 -6.47
C ILE A 85 10.12 8.59 -7.42
N ASN A 86 9.21 7.61 -7.32
CA ASN A 86 9.11 6.49 -8.25
C ASN A 86 8.67 6.98 -9.64
N ASN A 87 9.63 7.37 -10.44
CA ASN A 87 9.45 7.88 -11.80
C ASN A 87 10.64 7.39 -12.66
N ASP A 88 10.56 7.54 -13.97
CA ASP A 88 11.68 7.27 -14.87
C ASP A 88 11.93 8.49 -15.77
N PRO A 89 13.02 9.27 -15.51
CA PRO A 89 14.03 9.11 -14.45
C PRO A 89 13.46 9.30 -13.03
N CYS A 90 14.05 8.69 -12.00
CA CYS A 90 13.75 8.99 -10.60
C CYS A 90 14.18 10.41 -10.26
N TYR A 91 13.40 11.10 -9.42
CA TYR A 91 13.80 12.39 -8.85
C TYR A 91 14.09 12.22 -7.38
N ALA A 92 15.17 12.79 -6.92
CA ALA A 92 15.57 12.76 -5.52
C ALA A 92 15.95 14.15 -5.03
N TYR A 93 15.38 14.54 -3.91
CA TYR A 93 15.61 15.85 -3.31
C TYR A 93 16.53 15.72 -2.11
N LEU A 94 17.56 16.54 -2.09
CA LEU A 94 18.56 16.62 -1.04
C LEU A 94 18.39 17.94 -0.28
N GLN A 95 18.46 17.90 1.02
CA GLN A 95 18.36 19.13 1.82
C GLN A 95 19.72 19.84 1.85
N GLU A 96 19.77 21.13 1.52
CA GLU A 96 20.99 21.94 1.45
C GLU A 96 21.77 21.93 2.76
N SER A 97 21.11 21.94 3.91
CA SER A 97 21.74 21.96 5.23
C SER A 97 22.35 20.63 5.68
N ASN A 98 22.21 19.56 4.91
CA ASN A 98 22.81 18.27 5.23
C ASN A 98 24.34 18.32 5.08
N SER A 99 25.04 17.62 5.97
CA SER A 99 26.50 17.44 5.87
C SER A 99 26.87 16.64 4.60
N VAL A 100 28.11 16.71 4.16
CA VAL A 100 28.59 15.88 3.03
C VAL A 100 28.42 14.39 3.33
N THR A 101 28.60 13.98 4.59
CA THR A 101 28.39 12.59 5.02
C THR A 101 26.92 12.18 4.85
N ASP A 102 26.00 13.03 5.26
CA ASP A 102 24.55 12.79 5.09
C ASP A 102 24.19 12.75 3.60
N GLN A 103 24.72 13.68 2.79
CA GLN A 103 24.46 13.69 1.35
C GLN A 103 24.92 12.39 0.68
N LYS A 104 26.12 11.87 1.03
CA LYS A 104 26.61 10.58 0.53
C LYS A 104 25.72 9.43 0.95
N LEU A 105 25.29 9.40 2.24
CA LEU A 105 24.38 8.39 2.77
C LEU A 105 23.07 8.39 2.00
N VAL A 106 22.46 9.58 1.83
CA VAL A 106 21.19 9.75 1.11
C VAL A 106 21.31 9.31 -0.34
N MET A 107 22.38 9.70 -1.05
CA MET A 107 22.60 9.26 -2.43
C MET A 107 22.68 7.73 -2.54
N ALA A 108 23.41 7.07 -1.62
CA ALA A 108 23.51 5.61 -1.59
C ALA A 108 22.14 4.96 -1.29
N HIS A 109 21.33 5.56 -0.41
CA HIS A 109 20.00 5.11 -0.06
C HIS A 109 19.03 5.24 -1.22
N VAL A 110 19.05 6.36 -1.93
CA VAL A 110 18.25 6.62 -3.13
C VAL A 110 18.51 5.61 -4.25
N TYR A 111 19.75 5.19 -4.48
CA TYR A 111 20.03 4.13 -5.46
C TYR A 111 19.41 2.78 -5.05
N GLY A 112 19.34 2.49 -3.75
CA GLY A 112 18.60 1.34 -3.24
C GLY A 112 17.10 1.44 -3.54
N HIS A 113 16.48 2.58 -3.29
CA HIS A 113 15.08 2.82 -3.64
C HIS A 113 14.83 2.74 -5.14
N SER A 114 15.64 3.38 -5.96
CA SER A 114 15.49 3.36 -7.42
C SER A 114 15.62 1.94 -8.01
N ASP A 115 16.56 1.13 -7.47
CA ASP A 115 16.68 -0.28 -7.80
C ASP A 115 15.42 -1.07 -7.41
N PHE A 116 14.88 -0.82 -6.22
CA PHE A 116 13.67 -1.47 -5.75
C PHE A 116 12.46 -1.10 -6.62
N PHE A 117 12.25 0.19 -6.91
CA PHE A 117 11.17 0.65 -7.78
C PHE A 117 11.22 0.02 -9.18
N LYS A 118 12.41 -0.09 -9.75
CA LYS A 118 12.58 -0.64 -11.10
C LYS A 118 12.24 -2.12 -11.18
N ASN A 119 12.59 -2.88 -10.16
CA ASN A 119 12.65 -4.34 -10.25
C ASN A 119 11.59 -5.08 -9.44
N ASN A 120 10.95 -4.45 -8.46
CA ASN A 120 9.92 -5.11 -7.67
C ASN A 120 8.62 -5.24 -8.47
N LEU A 121 7.99 -6.41 -8.41
CA LEU A 121 6.76 -6.76 -9.12
C LEU A 121 5.63 -5.75 -8.84
N TRP A 122 5.46 -5.35 -7.58
CA TRP A 122 4.35 -4.48 -7.18
C TRP A 122 4.44 -3.08 -7.78
N PHE A 123 5.67 -2.59 -8.06
CA PHE A 123 5.89 -1.34 -8.77
C PHE A 123 5.78 -1.44 -10.29
N SER A 124 5.78 -2.65 -10.86
CA SER A 124 5.83 -2.86 -12.32
C SER A 124 4.67 -2.22 -13.09
N LYS A 125 3.53 -2.01 -12.44
CA LYS A 125 2.31 -1.41 -13.03
C LYS A 125 2.10 0.05 -12.67
N THR A 126 2.99 0.65 -11.86
CA THR A 126 2.88 2.08 -11.53
C THR A 126 3.22 2.97 -12.73
N ASN A 127 2.62 4.14 -12.77
CA ASN A 127 2.93 5.13 -13.82
C ASN A 127 4.34 5.70 -13.62
N ARG A 128 5.25 5.43 -14.57
CA ARG A 128 6.64 5.91 -14.55
C ARG A 128 6.80 7.36 -15.00
N LYS A 129 5.70 8.03 -15.36
CA LYS A 129 5.67 9.46 -15.72
C LYS A 129 4.81 10.26 -14.74
N MET A 130 4.73 9.80 -13.48
CA MET A 130 3.86 10.38 -12.48
C MET A 130 4.16 11.85 -12.16
N MET A 131 5.41 12.30 -12.31
CA MET A 131 5.77 13.73 -12.23
C MET A 131 4.94 14.58 -13.19
N ASN A 132 4.84 14.16 -14.46
CA ASN A 132 4.05 14.85 -15.46
C ASN A 132 2.55 14.72 -15.20
N GLU A 133 2.10 13.55 -14.77
CA GLU A 133 0.69 13.32 -14.45
C GLU A 133 0.22 14.16 -13.26
N MET A 134 1.00 14.29 -12.21
CA MET A 134 0.66 15.17 -11.08
C MET A 134 0.52 16.63 -11.50
N ALA A 135 1.39 17.12 -12.38
CA ALA A 135 1.27 18.48 -12.95
C ALA A 135 0.02 18.62 -13.83
N ASN A 136 -0.31 17.58 -14.61
CA ASN A 136 -1.53 17.50 -15.41
C ASN A 136 -2.78 17.47 -14.50
N HIS A 137 -2.80 16.64 -13.48
CA HIS A 137 -3.87 16.59 -12.47
C HIS A 137 -4.09 17.97 -11.83
N ALA A 138 -3.02 18.64 -11.42
CA ALA A 138 -3.11 19.98 -10.85
C ALA A 138 -3.74 20.98 -11.82
N THR A 139 -3.39 20.90 -13.10
CA THR A 139 -3.95 21.78 -14.15
C THR A 139 -5.42 21.49 -14.38
N ARG A 140 -5.82 20.23 -14.46
CA ARG A 140 -7.22 19.82 -14.66
C ARG A 140 -8.09 20.28 -13.48
N VAL A 141 -7.66 20.03 -12.24
CA VAL A 141 -8.40 20.46 -11.05
C VAL A 141 -8.53 21.99 -10.97
N ARG A 142 -7.47 22.76 -11.30
CA ARG A 142 -7.57 24.23 -11.36
C ARG A 142 -8.63 24.70 -12.36
N ARG A 143 -8.74 24.07 -13.54
CA ARG A 143 -9.81 24.39 -14.52
C ARG A 143 -11.19 24.08 -13.97
N HIS A 144 -11.34 23.02 -13.18
CA HIS A 144 -12.62 22.72 -12.51
C HIS A 144 -12.93 23.75 -11.43
N ILE A 145 -11.93 24.20 -10.66
CA ILE A 145 -12.08 25.28 -9.67
C ILE A 145 -12.54 26.59 -10.34
N GLU A 146 -11.94 26.94 -11.46
CA GLU A 146 -12.33 28.15 -12.23
C GLU A 146 -13.80 28.11 -12.72
N ARG A 147 -14.31 26.91 -13.02
CA ARG A 147 -15.68 26.73 -13.55
C ARG A 147 -16.73 26.52 -12.47
N GLN A 148 -16.41 25.79 -11.42
CA GLN A 148 -17.36 25.34 -10.40
C GLN A 148 -17.22 26.10 -9.07
N GLY A 149 -16.14 26.86 -8.90
CA GLY A 149 -15.77 27.51 -7.64
C GLY A 149 -14.95 26.64 -6.70
N MET A 150 -14.06 27.28 -5.93
CA MET A 150 -13.12 26.59 -5.03
C MET A 150 -13.82 25.71 -4.00
N GLU A 151 -14.81 26.24 -3.29
CA GLU A 151 -15.50 25.53 -2.20
C GLU A 151 -16.20 24.25 -2.69
N THR A 152 -16.83 24.30 -3.87
CA THR A 152 -17.55 23.17 -4.46
C THR A 152 -16.58 22.04 -4.82
N VAL A 153 -15.48 22.38 -5.46
CA VAL A 153 -14.47 21.41 -5.90
C VAL A 153 -13.73 20.84 -4.70
N GLU A 154 -13.31 21.67 -3.76
CA GLU A 154 -12.59 21.25 -2.56
C GLU A 154 -13.42 20.28 -1.70
N ARG A 155 -14.70 20.59 -1.47
CA ARG A 155 -15.63 19.68 -0.77
C ARG A 155 -15.80 18.34 -1.48
N PHE A 156 -15.83 18.35 -2.81
CA PHE A 156 -15.91 17.10 -3.58
C PHE A 156 -14.62 16.29 -3.47
N ILE A 157 -13.46 16.96 -3.50
CA ILE A 157 -12.14 16.33 -3.26
C ILE A 157 -12.09 15.72 -1.87
N ASP A 158 -12.60 16.40 -0.83
CA ASP A 158 -12.68 15.86 0.54
C ASP A 158 -13.41 14.52 0.59
N HIS A 159 -14.56 14.41 -0.11
CA HIS A 159 -15.29 13.15 -0.19
C HIS A 159 -14.50 12.05 -0.90
N CYS A 160 -13.79 12.39 -1.98
CA CYS A 160 -12.98 11.42 -2.71
C CYS A 160 -11.76 10.95 -1.89
N LEU A 161 -11.06 11.89 -1.22
CA LEU A 161 -9.90 11.58 -0.38
C LEU A 161 -10.27 10.76 0.86
N ALA A 162 -11.48 10.94 1.42
CA ALA A 162 -11.97 10.10 2.51
C ALA A 162 -12.12 8.62 2.12
N LEU A 163 -12.15 8.32 0.82
CA LEU A 163 -12.34 6.99 0.26
C LEU A 163 -11.13 6.49 -0.55
N GLU A 164 -10.02 7.24 -0.59
CA GLU A 164 -8.86 6.95 -1.45
C GLU A 164 -8.27 5.55 -1.27
N HIS A 165 -8.43 4.94 -0.10
CA HIS A 165 -7.96 3.59 0.20
C HIS A 165 -8.92 2.47 -0.22
N LEU A 166 -10.14 2.81 -0.70
CA LEU A 166 -11.13 1.82 -1.13
C LEU A 166 -10.92 1.40 -2.59
N ILE A 167 -9.69 1.04 -2.91
CA ILE A 167 -9.25 0.47 -4.19
C ILE A 167 -8.90 -1.01 -4.01
N ASP A 168 -8.69 -1.71 -5.12
CA ASP A 168 -8.13 -3.06 -5.12
C ASP A 168 -6.72 -3.06 -5.74
N PRO A 169 -5.65 -2.96 -4.93
CA PRO A 169 -4.28 -2.95 -5.43
C PRO A 169 -3.90 -4.18 -6.26
N HIS A 170 -4.57 -5.31 -6.04
CA HIS A 170 -4.32 -6.55 -6.78
C HIS A 170 -4.94 -6.54 -8.18
N SER A 171 -5.96 -5.71 -8.41
CA SER A 171 -6.66 -5.64 -9.72
C SER A 171 -5.74 -5.26 -10.88
N MET A 172 -4.62 -4.58 -10.61
CA MET A 172 -3.62 -4.25 -11.63
C MET A 172 -2.93 -5.48 -12.25
N PHE A 173 -2.95 -6.61 -11.53
CA PHE A 173 -2.30 -7.88 -11.93
C PHE A 173 -3.31 -8.91 -12.44
N MET A 174 -4.60 -8.65 -12.29
CA MET A 174 -5.65 -9.52 -12.81
C MET A 174 -5.93 -9.19 -14.28
N ALA A 175 -6.18 -10.21 -15.10
CA ALA A 175 -6.71 -9.99 -16.44
C ALA A 175 -8.03 -9.22 -16.34
N ARG A 176 -8.16 -8.12 -17.07
CA ARG A 176 -9.44 -7.41 -17.17
C ARG A 176 -10.43 -8.37 -17.83
N GLU A 177 -11.40 -8.86 -17.08
CA GLU A 177 -12.62 -9.35 -17.69
C GLU A 177 -13.26 -8.11 -18.35
N GLU A 178 -13.33 -8.09 -19.67
CA GLU A 178 -14.12 -7.06 -20.36
C GLU A 178 -15.55 -7.17 -19.82
N PRO A 179 -16.17 -6.05 -19.39
CA PRO A 179 -17.57 -6.10 -19.00
C PRO A 179 -18.32 -6.63 -20.23
N ARG A 180 -18.97 -7.80 -20.09
CA ARG A 180 -19.92 -8.25 -21.09
C ARG A 180 -20.87 -7.07 -21.30
N ARG A 181 -20.80 -6.45 -22.48
CA ARG A 181 -21.77 -5.44 -22.86
C ARG A 181 -23.11 -6.13 -22.80
N VAL A 182 -23.91 -5.80 -21.78
CA VAL A 182 -25.34 -6.06 -21.84
C VAL A 182 -25.84 -5.12 -22.93
N SER A 183 -25.72 -5.57 -24.17
CA SER A 183 -26.41 -4.91 -25.27
C SER A 183 -27.89 -5.14 -25.00
N GLY A 184 -28.58 -4.06 -24.70
CA GLY A 184 -30.06 -4.04 -24.70
C GLY A 184 -30.56 -4.25 -26.13
N SER A 185 -30.47 -5.46 -26.60
CA SER A 185 -31.15 -5.95 -27.81
C SER A 185 -31.50 -7.41 -27.55
N ASP A 186 -32.73 -7.74 -27.79
CA ASP A 186 -33.39 -9.02 -27.70
C ASP A 186 -32.65 -10.16 -28.45
N ASP A 187 -31.46 -10.51 -28.01
CA ASP A 187 -30.83 -11.76 -28.45
C ASP A 187 -30.43 -12.56 -27.19
N ALA A 188 -31.06 -13.70 -27.05
CA ALA A 188 -30.81 -14.72 -26.03
C ALA A 188 -29.40 -15.31 -26.22
N GLY A 189 -28.38 -14.52 -26.04
CA GLY A 189 -26.99 -14.93 -25.93
C GLY A 189 -26.82 -15.72 -24.64
N GLY A 190 -26.83 -17.06 -24.76
CA GLY A 190 -27.00 -18.00 -23.71
C GLY A 190 -26.04 -17.80 -22.53
N PHE A 191 -26.58 -17.73 -21.34
CA PHE A 191 -25.85 -17.96 -20.09
C PHE A 191 -25.13 -19.30 -20.19
N GLU A 192 -23.82 -19.30 -20.15
CA GLU A 192 -23.01 -20.52 -20.03
C GLU A 192 -22.85 -20.85 -18.54
N PRO A 193 -23.38 -22.01 -18.08
CA PRO A 193 -23.20 -22.46 -16.72
C PRO A 193 -21.69 -22.61 -16.38
N HIS A 194 -21.35 -22.28 -15.17
CA HIS A 194 -19.98 -22.43 -14.69
C HIS A 194 -19.61 -23.92 -14.61
N LYS A 195 -18.67 -24.35 -15.44
CA LYS A 195 -18.09 -25.69 -15.39
C LYS A 195 -16.82 -25.72 -14.56
N LEU A 196 -16.74 -26.68 -13.65
CA LEU A 196 -15.50 -26.97 -12.94
C LEU A 196 -14.49 -27.61 -13.91
N PRO A 197 -13.18 -27.27 -13.84
CA PRO A 197 -12.17 -27.91 -14.69
C PRO A 197 -12.17 -29.42 -14.49
N SER A 198 -12.35 -30.17 -15.58
CA SER A 198 -12.43 -31.63 -15.54
C SER A 198 -11.75 -32.25 -16.77
N LYS A 199 -11.28 -33.50 -16.64
CA LYS A 199 -10.85 -34.30 -17.80
C LYS A 199 -12.08 -34.77 -18.54
N GLY A 200 -12.05 -34.83 -19.89
CA GLY A 200 -13.22 -35.14 -20.74
C GLY A 200 -14.04 -36.36 -20.33
N TYR A 201 -13.39 -37.42 -19.83
CA TYR A 201 -14.08 -38.62 -19.35
C TYR A 201 -14.76 -38.46 -17.99
N MET A 202 -14.37 -37.46 -17.21
CA MET A 202 -14.94 -37.17 -15.89
C MET A 202 -15.98 -36.04 -15.95
N ASP A 203 -16.06 -35.31 -17.04
CA ASP A 203 -16.92 -34.13 -17.18
C ASP A 203 -18.40 -34.40 -16.83
N PRO A 204 -19.02 -35.49 -17.27
CA PRO A 204 -20.41 -35.79 -16.91
C PRO A 204 -20.65 -36.04 -15.42
N PHE A 205 -19.60 -36.43 -14.68
CA PHE A 205 -19.68 -36.64 -13.22
C PHE A 205 -19.38 -35.39 -12.41
N ILE A 206 -18.45 -34.56 -12.88
CA ILE A 206 -18.05 -33.33 -12.21
C ILE A 206 -19.02 -32.19 -12.53
N ASN A 207 -19.48 -32.14 -13.76
CA ASN A 207 -20.43 -31.15 -14.29
C ASN A 207 -21.70 -31.85 -14.84
N PRO A 208 -22.51 -32.50 -13.98
CA PRO A 208 -23.70 -33.20 -14.45
C PRO A 208 -24.69 -32.23 -15.10
N GLU A 209 -25.35 -32.63 -16.16
CA GLU A 209 -26.28 -31.80 -16.94
C GLU A 209 -27.43 -31.26 -16.06
N SER A 210 -27.83 -32.00 -15.03
CA SER A 210 -28.83 -31.54 -14.05
C SER A 210 -28.39 -30.32 -13.29
N GLU A 211 -27.11 -30.21 -12.95
CA GLU A 211 -26.55 -29.03 -12.26
C GLU A 211 -26.43 -27.84 -13.24
N MET A 212 -26.02 -28.13 -14.48
CA MET A 212 -25.95 -27.12 -15.53
C MET A 212 -27.33 -26.54 -15.83
N GLN A 213 -28.35 -27.39 -15.86
CA GLN A 213 -29.73 -26.96 -16.06
C GLN A 213 -30.26 -26.17 -14.87
N ARG A 214 -29.94 -26.60 -13.64
CA ARG A 214 -30.31 -25.85 -12.43
C ARG A 214 -29.72 -24.44 -12.42
N GLN A 215 -28.48 -24.28 -12.86
CA GLN A 215 -27.83 -22.96 -12.99
C GLN A 215 -28.51 -22.10 -14.07
N ARG A 216 -28.92 -22.70 -15.22
CA ARG A 216 -29.68 -21.98 -16.26
C ARG A 216 -31.06 -21.55 -15.76
N ASP A 217 -31.77 -22.43 -15.05
CA ASP A 217 -33.09 -22.13 -14.51
C ASP A 217 -33.03 -21.08 -13.40
N ALA A 218 -32.02 -21.14 -12.53
CA ALA A 218 -31.78 -20.14 -11.51
C ALA A 218 -31.48 -18.76 -12.12
N HIS A 219 -30.62 -18.73 -13.16
CA HIS A 219 -30.33 -17.51 -13.90
C HIS A 219 -31.56 -16.95 -14.62
N ALA A 220 -32.35 -17.81 -15.26
CA ALA A 220 -33.57 -17.40 -15.92
C ALA A 220 -34.63 -16.84 -14.93
N ALA A 221 -34.72 -17.43 -13.74
CA ALA A 221 -35.57 -16.94 -12.65
C ALA A 221 -35.07 -15.59 -12.11
N GLU A 222 -33.78 -15.41 -11.99
CA GLU A 222 -33.13 -14.17 -11.55
C GLU A 222 -33.34 -13.03 -12.56
N VAL A 223 -33.17 -13.32 -13.85
CA VAL A 223 -33.46 -12.38 -14.95
C VAL A 223 -34.95 -11.99 -14.98
N LYS A 224 -35.86 -12.99 -14.86
CA LYS A 224 -37.32 -12.72 -14.80
C LYS A 224 -37.75 -11.93 -13.58
N SER A 225 -37.05 -12.04 -12.46
CA SER A 225 -37.39 -11.30 -11.23
C SER A 225 -36.95 -9.84 -11.26
N GLY A 226 -36.24 -9.39 -12.30
CA GLY A 226 -35.70 -8.02 -12.39
C GLY A 226 -34.65 -7.70 -11.31
N LYS A 227 -34.17 -8.73 -10.61
CA LYS A 227 -33.18 -8.61 -9.52
C LYS A 227 -31.77 -8.84 -10.04
N GLY A 228 -31.37 -8.15 -11.10
CA GLY A 228 -29.97 -8.13 -11.48
C GLY A 228 -29.18 -7.34 -10.44
N ARG A 229 -28.30 -8.00 -9.67
CA ARG A 229 -27.34 -7.33 -8.82
C ARG A 229 -26.32 -6.59 -9.68
N ILE A 230 -25.96 -5.39 -9.30
CA ILE A 230 -24.92 -4.60 -9.91
C ILE A 230 -23.88 -4.28 -8.82
N PRO A 231 -22.69 -4.85 -8.84
CA PRO A 231 -22.10 -5.76 -9.85
C PRO A 231 -22.59 -7.22 -9.71
N GLU A 232 -22.38 -8.04 -10.75
CA GLU A 232 -22.73 -9.48 -10.70
C GLU A 232 -22.01 -10.23 -9.58
N ARG A 233 -20.75 -9.81 -9.28
CA ARG A 233 -19.94 -10.29 -8.17
C ARG A 233 -19.51 -9.13 -7.29
N PRO A 234 -19.41 -9.32 -5.97
CA PRO A 234 -18.93 -8.27 -5.08
C PRO A 234 -17.58 -7.72 -5.55
N THR A 235 -17.46 -6.40 -5.62
CA THR A 235 -16.23 -5.73 -6.07
C THR A 235 -15.58 -4.96 -4.95
N ARG A 236 -14.25 -5.07 -4.85
CA ARG A 236 -13.44 -4.40 -3.85
C ARG A 236 -13.06 -2.97 -4.25
N ASP A 237 -12.88 -2.71 -5.56
CA ASP A 237 -12.56 -1.36 -6.06
C ASP A 237 -13.83 -0.49 -6.05
N VAL A 238 -14.12 0.09 -4.88
CA VAL A 238 -15.28 0.95 -4.67
C VAL A 238 -15.18 2.22 -5.53
N LEU A 239 -13.98 2.80 -5.66
CA LEU A 239 -13.80 4.01 -6.48
C LEU A 239 -14.10 3.73 -7.95
N LEU A 240 -13.66 2.59 -8.48
CA LEU A 240 -13.99 2.19 -9.85
C LEU A 240 -15.48 1.95 -10.04
N PHE A 241 -16.12 1.33 -9.03
CA PHE A 241 -17.57 1.12 -9.06
C PHE A 241 -18.33 2.46 -9.11
N LEU A 242 -17.93 3.42 -8.28
CA LEU A 242 -18.53 4.77 -8.30
C LEU A 242 -18.31 5.47 -9.64
N LEU A 243 -17.09 5.41 -10.21
CA LEU A 243 -16.80 5.97 -11.54
C LEU A 243 -17.70 5.41 -12.65
N ARG A 244 -18.09 4.13 -12.56
CA ARG A 244 -18.88 3.46 -13.60
C ARG A 244 -20.38 3.62 -13.43
N HIS A 245 -20.86 3.76 -12.19
CA HIS A 245 -22.28 3.60 -11.87
C HIS A 245 -22.90 4.77 -11.11
N ALA A 246 -22.10 5.63 -10.46
CA ALA A 246 -22.63 6.82 -9.80
C ALA A 246 -23.02 7.89 -10.83
N ARG A 247 -24.04 8.70 -10.48
CA ARG A 247 -24.48 9.82 -11.31
C ARG A 247 -23.64 11.06 -11.03
N LEU A 248 -22.41 11.04 -11.53
CA LEU A 248 -21.46 12.12 -11.39
C LEU A 248 -21.44 12.98 -12.66
N ASP A 249 -21.28 14.27 -12.48
CA ASP A 249 -20.97 15.20 -13.58
C ASP A 249 -19.57 14.90 -14.15
N GLU A 250 -19.27 15.34 -15.37
CA GLU A 250 -17.97 15.11 -16.02
C GLU A 250 -16.79 15.58 -15.17
N TRP A 251 -16.91 16.76 -14.54
CA TRP A 251 -15.85 17.29 -13.67
C TRP A 251 -15.66 16.46 -12.39
N GLN A 252 -16.74 15.87 -11.86
CA GLN A 252 -16.70 14.98 -10.70
C GLN A 252 -16.06 13.64 -11.04
N GLN A 253 -16.41 13.07 -12.19
CA GLN A 253 -15.80 11.85 -12.70
C GLN A 253 -14.29 12.05 -12.93
N ASP A 254 -13.91 13.20 -13.46
CA ASP A 254 -12.52 13.56 -13.73
C ASP A 254 -11.71 13.62 -12.43
N ILE A 255 -12.20 14.30 -11.38
CA ILE A 255 -11.56 14.39 -10.06
C ILE A 255 -11.48 13.02 -9.39
N LEU A 256 -12.56 12.25 -9.40
CA LEU A 256 -12.55 10.91 -8.80
C LEU A 256 -11.57 9.97 -9.50
N SER A 257 -11.43 10.08 -10.82
CA SER A 257 -10.41 9.35 -11.59
C SER A 257 -8.99 9.76 -11.18
N ILE A 258 -8.72 11.05 -11.03
CA ILE A 258 -7.43 11.57 -10.55
C ILE A 258 -7.08 10.98 -9.19
N ILE A 259 -7.99 11.05 -8.22
CA ILE A 259 -7.75 10.51 -6.86
C ILE A 259 -7.49 9.00 -6.91
N ARG A 260 -8.23 8.26 -7.73
CA ARG A 260 -8.03 6.82 -7.90
C ARG A 260 -6.66 6.51 -8.53
N ASP A 261 -6.26 7.23 -9.56
CA ASP A 261 -4.96 7.04 -10.21
C ASP A 261 -3.80 7.31 -9.25
N GLU A 262 -3.90 8.36 -8.43
CA GLU A 262 -2.95 8.67 -7.37
C GLU A 262 -2.91 7.57 -6.29
N ALA A 263 -4.07 7.05 -5.87
CA ALA A 263 -4.15 5.95 -4.91
C ALA A 263 -3.44 4.68 -5.40
N TYR A 264 -3.61 4.32 -6.67
CA TYR A 264 -2.89 3.19 -7.28
C TYR A 264 -1.39 3.44 -7.42
N TYR A 265 -0.96 4.68 -7.64
CA TYR A 265 0.46 5.01 -7.65
C TYR A 265 1.12 4.83 -6.28
N TYR A 266 0.43 5.22 -5.19
CA TYR A 266 0.96 5.10 -3.84
C TYR A 266 0.80 3.70 -3.20
N ALA A 267 -0.13 2.88 -3.68
CA ALA A 267 -0.40 1.57 -3.10
C ALA A 267 0.84 0.67 -2.96
N PRO A 268 1.71 0.49 -3.98
CA PRO A 268 2.91 -0.33 -3.85
C PRO A 268 3.89 0.17 -2.78
N GLN A 269 3.97 1.47 -2.54
CA GLN A 269 4.81 2.04 -1.47
C GLN A 269 4.32 1.61 -0.09
N GLY A 270 2.99 1.61 0.12
CA GLY A 270 2.38 1.12 1.36
C GLY A 270 2.51 -0.40 1.54
N MET A 271 2.48 -1.16 0.44
CA MET A 271 2.57 -2.64 0.45
C MET A 271 3.98 -3.18 0.63
N THR A 272 5.01 -2.35 0.44
CA THR A 272 6.42 -2.77 0.43
C THR A 272 7.31 -1.89 1.30
N LYS A 273 6.73 -1.19 2.28
CA LYS A 273 7.48 -0.21 3.07
C LYS A 273 8.65 -0.82 3.84
N ILE A 274 8.44 -1.99 4.48
CA ILE A 274 9.49 -2.69 5.23
C ILE A 274 10.60 -3.15 4.28
N MET A 275 10.22 -3.76 3.17
CA MET A 275 11.18 -4.26 2.19
C MET A 275 11.97 -3.12 1.54
N ASN A 276 11.29 -2.08 1.10
CA ASN A 276 11.88 -0.97 0.36
C ASN A 276 12.83 -0.14 1.24
N GLU A 277 12.37 0.26 2.43
CA GLU A 277 13.21 0.99 3.40
C GLU A 277 14.37 0.12 3.89
N GLY A 278 14.10 -1.15 4.16
CA GLY A 278 15.12 -2.11 4.55
C GLY A 278 16.16 -2.36 3.45
N TRP A 279 15.74 -2.45 2.18
CA TRP A 279 16.62 -2.62 1.03
C TRP A 279 17.55 -1.42 0.83
N ALA A 280 16.99 -0.23 0.84
CA ALA A 280 17.76 1.00 0.71
C ALA A 280 18.74 1.17 1.90
N THR A 281 18.29 0.84 3.14
CA THR A 281 19.15 0.86 4.33
C THR A 281 20.25 -0.20 4.29
N TYR A 282 19.97 -1.40 3.79
CA TYR A 282 20.96 -2.44 3.60
C TYR A 282 22.09 -1.99 2.64
N TRP A 283 21.70 -1.41 1.50
CA TRP A 283 22.67 -0.98 0.51
C TRP A 283 23.43 0.27 0.91
N HIS A 284 22.77 1.29 1.49
CA HIS A 284 23.51 2.46 1.95
C HIS A 284 24.52 2.07 3.03
N SER A 285 24.12 1.21 3.97
CA SER A 285 25.02 0.76 5.02
C SER A 285 26.24 0.04 4.44
N LYS A 286 26.05 -0.86 3.48
CA LYS A 286 27.11 -1.61 2.84
C LYS A 286 28.04 -0.73 2.00
N LEU A 287 27.48 0.17 1.20
CA LEU A 287 28.25 1.09 0.37
C LEU A 287 29.05 2.08 1.22
N MET A 288 28.42 2.71 2.20
CA MET A 288 29.08 3.68 3.07
C MET A 288 30.21 3.03 3.86
N THR A 289 29.94 1.97 4.61
CA THR A 289 30.92 1.37 5.52
C THR A 289 32.10 0.71 4.81
N GLN A 290 31.92 0.24 3.57
CA GLN A 290 32.99 -0.45 2.83
C GLN A 290 33.78 0.48 1.89
N HIS A 291 33.20 1.63 1.45
CA HIS A 291 33.82 2.40 0.36
C HIS A 291 33.84 3.93 0.55
N PHE A 292 32.86 4.52 1.23
CA PHE A 292 32.65 5.97 1.14
C PHE A 292 32.81 6.75 2.45
N LEU A 293 32.96 6.06 3.60
CA LEU A 293 33.24 6.71 4.88
C LEU A 293 34.72 6.98 5.07
N GLU A 294 35.05 8.21 5.36
CA GLU A 294 36.36 8.59 5.89
C GLU A 294 36.38 8.40 7.41
N ALA A 295 37.56 8.25 8.00
CA ALA A 295 37.69 8.05 9.45
C ALA A 295 37.00 9.15 10.31
N LYS A 296 37.04 10.40 9.82
CA LYS A 296 36.40 11.56 10.50
C LYS A 296 34.87 11.53 10.45
N GLU A 297 34.28 10.77 9.52
CA GLU A 297 32.83 10.74 9.26
C GLU A 297 32.12 9.58 9.99
N ILE A 298 32.91 8.66 10.59
CA ILE A 298 32.34 7.43 11.20
C ILE A 298 31.36 7.74 12.32
N ILE A 299 31.63 8.75 13.15
CA ILE A 299 30.79 9.11 14.27
C ILE A 299 29.47 9.70 13.78
N ASP A 300 29.53 10.67 12.87
CA ASP A 300 28.36 11.32 12.29
C ASP A 300 27.46 10.29 11.59
N TYR A 301 28.08 9.39 10.80
CA TYR A 301 27.35 8.29 10.17
C TYR A 301 26.69 7.37 11.19
N ALA A 302 27.41 6.99 12.25
CA ALA A 302 26.90 6.08 13.28
C ALA A 302 25.70 6.69 14.03
N GLU A 303 25.73 7.99 14.34
CA GLU A 303 24.63 8.71 14.94
C GLU A 303 23.40 8.70 14.02
N GLN A 304 23.56 9.08 12.76
CA GLN A 304 22.47 9.13 11.79
C GLN A 304 21.86 7.73 11.55
N HIS A 305 22.69 6.75 11.26
CA HIS A 305 22.22 5.38 11.02
C HIS A 305 21.52 4.80 12.25
N SER A 306 22.08 5.01 13.44
CA SER A 306 21.48 4.56 14.70
C SER A 306 20.11 5.22 14.95
N GLY A 307 19.97 6.50 14.64
CA GLY A 307 18.69 7.21 14.72
C GLY A 307 17.62 6.62 13.80
N VAL A 308 17.98 6.34 12.55
CA VAL A 308 17.06 5.75 11.56
C VAL A 308 16.59 4.35 11.96
N VAL A 309 17.50 3.50 12.46
CA VAL A 309 17.18 2.11 12.82
C VAL A 309 16.82 1.93 14.30
N HIS A 310 16.63 3.00 15.06
CA HIS A 310 16.24 2.91 16.46
C HIS A 310 14.86 2.27 16.62
N MET A 311 14.79 1.22 17.43
CA MET A 311 13.53 0.52 17.73
C MET A 311 13.47 0.20 19.23
N PRO A 312 12.63 0.91 20.01
CA PRO A 312 12.45 0.59 21.42
C PRO A 312 11.73 -0.76 21.58
N PRO A 313 11.86 -1.44 22.73
CA PRO A 313 11.15 -2.67 23.01
C PRO A 313 9.63 -2.53 22.76
N GLY A 314 9.06 -3.45 21.97
CA GLY A 314 7.67 -3.41 21.54
C GLY A 314 7.33 -2.33 20.50
N GLY A 315 8.33 -1.60 20.04
CA GLY A 315 8.20 -0.69 18.92
C GLY A 315 8.18 -1.44 17.58
N PHE A 316 7.76 -0.73 16.56
CA PHE A 316 7.79 -1.19 15.17
C PHE A 316 8.51 -0.15 14.32
N ASN A 317 9.68 -0.53 13.78
CA ASN A 317 10.44 0.32 12.88
C ASN A 317 10.70 -0.44 11.56
N PRO A 318 10.06 -0.04 10.44
CA PRO A 318 10.20 -0.73 9.16
C PRO A 318 11.65 -0.74 8.65
N TYR A 319 12.44 0.31 8.89
CA TYR A 319 13.87 0.36 8.53
C TYR A 319 14.66 -0.73 9.26
N LYS A 320 14.49 -0.80 10.59
CA LYS A 320 15.19 -1.79 11.41
C LYS A 320 14.82 -3.21 11.03
N ILE A 321 13.52 -3.51 11.00
CA ILE A 321 13.03 -4.85 10.69
C ILE A 321 13.46 -5.25 9.27
N GLY A 322 13.29 -4.35 8.31
CA GLY A 322 13.66 -4.60 6.93
C GLY A 322 15.14 -4.89 6.75
N VAL A 323 16.04 -4.01 7.23
CA VAL A 323 17.48 -4.20 7.05
C VAL A 323 18.00 -5.46 7.74
N GLU A 324 17.50 -5.78 8.93
CA GLU A 324 17.95 -6.97 9.65
C GLU A 324 17.41 -8.27 9.03
N LEU A 325 16.20 -8.26 8.46
CA LEU A 325 15.71 -9.41 7.69
C LEU A 325 16.51 -9.62 6.40
N TRP A 326 16.87 -8.56 5.67
CA TRP A 326 17.73 -8.67 4.49
C TRP A 326 19.09 -9.29 4.83
N LYS A 327 19.73 -8.84 5.94
CA LYS A 327 20.98 -9.42 6.44
C LYS A 327 20.81 -10.88 6.85
N GLU A 328 19.69 -11.21 7.52
CA GLU A 328 19.41 -12.58 7.97
C GLU A 328 19.18 -13.53 6.78
N ILE A 329 18.46 -13.10 5.74
CA ILE A 329 18.28 -13.88 4.51
C ILE A 329 19.65 -14.11 3.83
N GLU A 330 20.44 -13.05 3.63
CA GLU A 330 21.77 -13.18 3.00
C GLU A 330 22.65 -14.16 3.82
N ARG A 331 22.70 -14.03 5.14
CA ARG A 331 23.46 -14.91 6.04
C ARG A 331 23.01 -16.36 5.94
N ARG A 332 21.71 -16.61 6.04
CA ARG A 332 21.14 -17.98 6.02
C ARG A 332 21.42 -18.68 4.71
N TRP A 333 21.19 -18.02 3.59
CA TRP A 333 21.45 -18.60 2.26
C TRP A 333 22.92 -18.73 1.93
N ASN A 334 23.79 -17.89 2.47
CA ASN A 334 25.23 -18.08 2.34
C ASN A 334 25.74 -19.35 3.07
N ARG A 335 25.04 -19.76 4.13
CA ARG A 335 25.39 -20.91 4.96
C ARG A 335 24.53 -22.15 4.68
N GLY A 336 23.61 -22.08 3.74
CA GLY A 336 22.67 -23.17 3.47
C GLY A 336 21.67 -23.46 4.60
N GLN A 337 21.43 -22.51 5.51
CA GLN A 337 20.52 -22.65 6.65
C GLN A 337 19.05 -22.54 6.22
N HIS A 338 18.65 -23.41 5.30
CA HIS A 338 17.29 -23.51 4.76
C HIS A 338 17.09 -24.86 4.07
N GLY A 339 15.81 -25.25 3.86
CA GLY A 339 15.40 -26.46 3.14
C GLY A 339 15.63 -27.75 3.92
N ALA A 340 15.29 -28.88 3.28
CA ALA A 340 15.16 -30.17 3.92
C ALA A 340 16.42 -30.65 4.67
N ALA A 341 17.61 -30.38 4.15
CA ALA A 341 18.86 -30.77 4.78
C ALA A 341 19.09 -30.06 6.13
N TRP A 342 18.74 -28.78 6.22
CA TRP A 342 18.85 -28.02 7.46
C TRP A 342 17.66 -28.29 8.39
N GLU A 343 16.46 -28.44 7.85
CA GLU A 343 15.26 -28.71 8.63
C GLU A 343 15.30 -30.06 9.35
N SER A 344 15.95 -31.06 8.74
CA SER A 344 16.11 -32.40 9.30
C SER A 344 17.11 -32.52 10.46
N LEU A 345 17.80 -31.42 10.81
CA LEU A 345 18.71 -31.44 11.96
C LEU A 345 17.95 -31.42 13.27
N ASP A 346 18.36 -32.34 14.20
CA ASP A 346 17.62 -32.61 15.42
C ASP A 346 17.82 -31.58 16.54
N SER A 347 18.90 -30.78 16.50
CA SER A 347 19.20 -29.83 17.56
C SER A 347 19.42 -28.40 17.04
N ILE A 348 19.06 -27.43 17.88
CA ILE A 348 19.29 -26.00 17.62
C ILE A 348 20.78 -25.73 17.38
N GLY A 349 21.67 -26.32 18.18
CA GLY A 349 23.11 -26.14 18.03
C GLY A 349 23.65 -26.66 16.68
N GLN A 350 23.10 -27.78 16.16
CA GLN A 350 23.44 -28.26 14.82
C GLN A 350 22.91 -27.33 13.73
N LYS A 351 21.71 -26.82 13.90
CA LYS A 351 21.12 -25.84 12.95
C LYS A 351 21.92 -24.54 12.90
N GLU A 352 22.35 -24.02 14.03
CA GLU A 352 23.17 -22.80 14.11
C GLU A 352 24.59 -23.00 13.54
N ALA A 353 25.17 -24.16 13.77
CA ALA A 353 26.52 -24.51 13.30
C ALA A 353 26.55 -24.90 11.83
N PHE A 354 25.40 -25.20 11.21
CA PHE A 354 25.33 -25.65 9.82
C PHE A 354 25.85 -24.59 8.85
N ASP A 355 26.80 -25.00 8.00
CA ASP A 355 27.40 -24.15 6.99
C ASP A 355 27.89 -25.01 5.82
N ASP A 356 27.11 -25.05 4.74
CA ASP A 356 27.45 -25.72 3.48
C ASP A 356 28.27 -24.85 2.53
N LYS A 357 28.55 -23.61 2.93
CA LYS A 357 29.30 -22.61 2.16
C LYS A 357 28.73 -22.36 0.75
N SER A 358 27.42 -22.47 0.60
CA SER A 358 26.73 -22.30 -0.70
C SER A 358 26.88 -20.90 -1.28
N MET A 359 27.07 -19.87 -0.43
CA MET A 359 27.28 -18.47 -0.82
C MET A 359 26.17 -17.91 -1.73
N LYS A 360 24.94 -18.43 -1.61
CA LYS A 360 23.78 -18.04 -2.43
C LYS A 360 22.97 -16.87 -1.86
N GLY A 361 23.39 -16.30 -0.75
CA GLY A 361 22.63 -15.28 -0.04
C GLY A 361 22.36 -14.04 -0.91
N ARG A 362 23.36 -13.61 -1.70
CA ARG A 362 23.21 -12.47 -2.59
C ARG A 362 22.16 -12.73 -3.69
N GLU A 363 22.22 -13.88 -4.33
CA GLU A 363 21.23 -14.28 -5.34
C GLU A 363 19.82 -14.29 -4.74
N LYS A 364 19.68 -14.84 -3.53
CA LYS A 364 18.40 -14.92 -2.84
C LYS A 364 17.81 -13.57 -2.48
N ILE A 365 18.59 -12.63 -1.95
CA ILE A 365 18.03 -11.29 -1.64
C ILE A 365 17.57 -10.57 -2.91
N PHE A 366 18.26 -10.72 -4.03
CA PHE A 366 17.81 -10.14 -5.31
C PHE A 366 16.55 -10.83 -5.87
N GLU A 367 16.39 -12.14 -5.66
CA GLU A 367 15.16 -12.86 -6.00
C GLU A 367 13.98 -12.33 -5.15
N VAL A 368 14.16 -12.28 -3.82
CA VAL A 368 13.14 -11.79 -2.89
C VAL A 368 12.73 -10.35 -3.21
N ARG A 369 13.70 -9.46 -3.45
CA ARG A 369 13.46 -8.08 -3.85
C ARG A 369 12.50 -7.97 -5.05
N ARG A 370 12.54 -8.92 -6.00
CA ARG A 370 11.72 -8.85 -7.22
C ARG A 370 10.26 -9.25 -7.03
N ILE A 371 9.95 -10.16 -6.11
CA ILE A 371 8.66 -10.87 -6.10
C ILE A 371 7.81 -10.52 -4.89
N TYR A 372 8.44 -10.31 -3.73
CA TYR A 372 7.75 -10.20 -2.44
C TYR A 372 7.20 -8.79 -2.18
N ASN A 373 6.18 -8.75 -1.32
CA ASN A 373 5.72 -7.56 -0.60
C ASN A 373 5.91 -7.79 0.90
N ASP A 374 5.59 -6.80 1.73
CA ASP A 374 5.82 -6.87 3.17
C ASP A 374 5.12 -8.05 3.83
N VAL A 375 3.89 -8.37 3.43
CA VAL A 375 3.14 -9.51 3.97
C VAL A 375 3.85 -10.82 3.70
N SER A 376 4.16 -11.11 2.44
CA SER A 376 4.85 -12.34 2.05
C SER A 376 6.29 -12.39 2.57
N PHE A 377 6.97 -11.24 2.67
CA PHE A 377 8.32 -11.12 3.22
C PHE A 377 8.39 -11.49 4.71
N ILE A 378 7.48 -10.94 5.52
CA ILE A 378 7.38 -11.27 6.94
C ILE A 378 6.89 -12.71 7.11
N ASP A 379 5.92 -13.16 6.32
CA ASP A 379 5.39 -14.52 6.45
C ASP A 379 6.46 -15.59 6.20
N GLU A 380 7.30 -15.41 5.19
CA GLU A 380 8.29 -16.42 4.84
C GLU A 380 9.59 -16.32 5.66
N PHE A 381 10.05 -15.11 5.97
CA PHE A 381 11.41 -14.94 6.50
C PHE A 381 11.50 -14.60 7.97
N LEU A 382 10.41 -14.17 8.63
CA LEU A 382 10.41 -13.94 10.07
C LEU A 382 10.51 -15.28 10.82
N THR A 383 11.48 -15.37 11.73
CA THR A 383 11.71 -16.60 12.55
C THR A 383 11.56 -16.31 14.04
N PRO A 384 11.34 -17.34 14.87
CA PRO A 384 11.32 -17.20 16.34
C PRO A 384 12.61 -16.56 16.87
N GLU A 385 13.77 -16.98 16.38
CA GLU A 385 15.08 -16.47 16.79
C GLU A 385 15.24 -14.98 16.45
N PHE A 386 14.68 -14.54 15.33
CA PHE A 386 14.66 -13.13 14.95
C PHE A 386 13.79 -12.31 15.91
N VAL A 387 12.60 -12.79 16.22
CA VAL A 387 11.67 -12.15 17.17
C VAL A 387 12.31 -12.01 18.56
N ASP A 388 12.99 -13.05 19.04
CA ASP A 388 13.68 -13.04 20.34
C ASP A 388 14.88 -12.09 20.34
N ARG A 389 15.71 -12.12 19.30
CA ARG A 389 16.89 -11.25 19.16
C ARG A 389 16.54 -9.76 19.19
N TYR A 390 15.46 -9.38 18.54
CA TYR A 390 15.02 -7.99 18.44
C TYR A 390 13.90 -7.64 19.40
N GLN A 391 13.53 -8.55 20.32
CA GLN A 391 12.50 -8.37 21.34
C GLN A 391 11.17 -7.86 20.76
N MET A 392 10.76 -8.40 19.62
CA MET A 392 9.51 -8.04 18.94
C MET A 392 8.28 -8.63 19.63
N TYR A 393 8.28 -8.62 20.96
CA TYR A 393 7.17 -9.13 21.78
C TYR A 393 6.00 -8.15 21.78
N GLN A 394 4.82 -8.64 22.13
CA GLN A 394 3.70 -7.74 22.37
C GLN A 394 3.80 -7.16 23.79
N PHE A 395 3.77 -5.85 23.88
CA PHE A 395 3.83 -5.12 25.14
C PHE A 395 2.51 -4.39 25.37
N ARG A 396 2.14 -4.23 26.64
CA ARG A 396 1.03 -3.39 27.06
C ARG A 396 1.53 -2.40 28.11
N LYS A 397 1.21 -1.13 27.91
CA LYS A 397 1.44 -0.09 28.90
C LYS A 397 0.23 -0.04 29.85
N ASP A 398 0.47 -0.14 31.13
CA ASP A 398 -0.55 0.05 32.14
C ASP A 398 -0.96 1.53 32.16
N PRO A 399 -2.25 1.87 31.97
CA PRO A 399 -2.70 3.27 31.92
C PRO A 399 -2.53 4.01 33.27
N GLN A 400 -2.50 3.29 34.39
CA GLN A 400 -2.44 3.88 35.72
C GLN A 400 -1.00 4.04 36.22
N THR A 401 -0.17 3.01 36.03
CA THR A 401 1.21 3.01 36.54
C THR A 401 2.25 3.44 35.50
N GLY A 402 1.89 3.43 34.21
CA GLY A 402 2.82 3.67 33.13
C GLY A 402 3.80 2.54 32.86
N GLU A 403 3.74 1.45 33.65
CA GLU A 403 4.60 0.28 33.47
C GLU A 403 4.33 -0.45 32.14
N VAL A 404 5.40 -0.87 31.48
CA VAL A 404 5.34 -1.63 30.24
C VAL A 404 5.58 -3.11 30.57
N ARG A 405 4.61 -3.97 30.30
CA ARG A 405 4.69 -5.42 30.55
C ARG A 405 4.56 -6.21 29.28
N ILE A 406 5.31 -7.30 29.16
CA ILE A 406 5.18 -8.25 28.05
C ILE A 406 3.85 -8.99 28.18
N VAL A 407 3.01 -8.91 27.15
CA VAL A 407 1.73 -9.63 27.05
C VAL A 407 1.94 -11.03 26.52
N THR A 408 2.76 -11.17 25.48
CA THR A 408 3.09 -12.48 24.90
C THR A 408 4.46 -12.47 24.24
N ARG A 409 5.12 -13.64 24.29
CA ARG A 409 6.33 -14.00 23.55
C ARG A 409 6.05 -15.08 22.50
N ASP A 410 4.79 -15.50 22.37
CA ASP A 410 4.36 -16.52 21.44
C ASP A 410 4.58 -16.03 20.00
N PHE A 411 5.45 -16.73 19.27
CA PHE A 411 5.88 -16.38 17.92
C PHE A 411 4.70 -16.33 16.94
N ASP A 412 3.84 -17.36 16.98
CA ASP A 412 2.73 -17.47 16.03
C ASP A 412 1.73 -16.33 16.21
N ARG A 413 1.45 -15.99 17.46
CA ARG A 413 0.61 -14.85 17.81
C ARG A 413 1.19 -13.51 17.37
N ILE A 414 2.49 -13.31 17.59
CA ILE A 414 3.21 -12.09 17.17
C ILE A 414 3.18 -11.99 15.65
N LYS A 415 3.56 -13.05 14.95
CA LYS A 415 3.57 -13.11 13.49
C LYS A 415 2.17 -12.85 12.91
N GLN A 416 1.14 -13.53 13.41
CA GLN A 416 -0.24 -13.30 12.97
C GLN A 416 -0.68 -11.86 13.17
N THR A 417 -0.34 -11.25 14.30
CA THR A 417 -0.67 -9.84 14.55
C THR A 417 0.02 -8.89 13.56
N LEU A 418 1.31 -9.14 13.27
CA LEU A 418 2.05 -8.34 12.28
C LEU A 418 1.47 -8.49 10.88
N LEU A 419 1.26 -9.72 10.43
CA LEU A 419 0.66 -9.99 9.11
C LEU A 419 -0.70 -9.34 8.97
N PHE A 420 -1.51 -9.43 10.01
CA PHE A 420 -2.83 -8.81 10.05
C PHE A 420 -2.76 -7.28 9.92
N GLN A 421 -1.85 -6.62 10.65
CA GLN A 421 -1.67 -5.17 10.58
C GLN A 421 -1.17 -4.68 9.20
N MET A 422 -0.40 -5.52 8.50
CA MET A 422 0.13 -5.20 7.16
C MET A 422 -0.83 -5.57 6.03
N THR A 423 -1.71 -6.54 6.26
CA THR A 423 -2.71 -6.96 5.27
C THR A 423 -3.58 -5.78 4.89
N ASN A 424 -3.73 -5.55 3.58
CA ASN A 424 -4.42 -4.38 3.04
C ASN A 424 -3.92 -3.03 3.61
N MET A 425 -2.64 -2.93 3.95
CA MET A 425 -2.05 -1.71 4.53
C MET A 425 -2.78 -1.25 5.82
N GLY A 426 -3.32 -2.19 6.59
CA GLY A 426 -4.10 -1.92 7.80
C GLY A 426 -5.51 -1.36 7.55
N GLN A 427 -5.97 -1.34 6.31
CA GLN A 427 -7.31 -0.87 5.95
C GLN A 427 -8.34 -2.02 5.95
N PRO A 428 -9.61 -1.76 6.28
CA PRO A 428 -10.65 -2.77 6.23
C PRO A 428 -10.96 -3.22 4.80
N PHE A 429 -11.38 -4.47 4.65
CA PHE A 429 -11.86 -5.00 3.37
C PHE A 429 -13.33 -4.67 3.18
N LEU A 430 -13.63 -3.71 2.32
CA LEU A 430 -14.98 -3.33 1.93
C LEU A 430 -15.27 -3.79 0.50
N TYR A 431 -16.45 -4.35 0.30
CA TYR A 431 -16.94 -4.79 -1.01
C TYR A 431 -18.26 -4.13 -1.33
N VAL A 432 -18.41 -3.64 -2.54
CA VAL A 432 -19.71 -3.32 -3.10
C VAL A 432 -20.41 -4.62 -3.44
N VAL A 433 -21.55 -4.85 -2.80
CA VAL A 433 -22.35 -6.07 -2.99
C VAL A 433 -23.51 -5.82 -3.95
N ASP A 434 -24.15 -4.64 -3.86
CA ASP A 434 -25.27 -4.30 -4.71
C ASP A 434 -25.46 -2.78 -4.83
N GLY A 435 -25.46 -2.25 -6.04
CA GLY A 435 -25.77 -0.84 -6.36
C GLY A 435 -27.26 -0.60 -6.64
N ASN A 436 -28.07 -1.65 -6.55
CA ASN A 436 -29.53 -1.56 -6.68
C ASN A 436 -30.24 -2.22 -5.49
N TYR A 437 -29.71 -2.03 -4.31
CA TYR A 437 -30.23 -2.65 -3.10
C TYR A 437 -31.70 -2.37 -2.91
N MET A 438 -32.48 -3.44 -2.64
CA MET A 438 -33.95 -3.45 -2.55
C MET A 438 -34.67 -2.90 -3.80
N ASN A 439 -34.02 -2.94 -4.98
CA ASN A 439 -34.52 -2.36 -6.25
C ASN A 439 -34.83 -0.84 -6.17
N ARG A 440 -34.09 -0.09 -5.31
CA ARG A 440 -34.29 1.35 -5.12
C ARG A 440 -33.09 2.17 -5.61
N GLY A 441 -32.09 1.50 -6.22
CA GLY A 441 -30.85 2.15 -6.64
C GLY A 441 -29.99 2.60 -5.45
N GLU A 442 -30.20 2.03 -4.28
CA GLU A 442 -29.39 2.25 -3.09
C GLU A 442 -28.12 1.42 -3.15
N LEU A 443 -27.05 1.92 -2.54
CA LEU A 443 -25.75 1.23 -2.53
C LEU A 443 -25.60 0.39 -1.27
N PHE A 444 -25.31 -0.90 -1.44
CA PHE A 444 -25.03 -1.81 -0.34
C PHE A 444 -23.60 -2.30 -0.37
N LEU A 445 -22.88 -2.07 0.72
CA LEU A 445 -21.51 -2.55 0.95
C LEU A 445 -21.47 -3.52 2.12
N SER A 446 -20.49 -4.41 2.08
CA SER A 446 -20.21 -5.34 3.18
C SER A 446 -18.75 -5.28 3.58
N HIS A 447 -18.50 -5.26 4.87
CA HIS A 447 -17.18 -5.47 5.44
C HIS A 447 -16.89 -6.96 5.55
N GLN A 448 -15.76 -7.42 4.97
CA GLN A 448 -15.26 -8.75 5.22
C GLN A 448 -14.46 -8.74 6.51
N PHE A 449 -15.03 -9.33 7.55
CA PHE A 449 -14.33 -9.45 8.82
C PHE A 449 -13.21 -10.51 8.74
N VAL A 450 -11.99 -10.06 8.88
CA VAL A 450 -10.77 -10.91 8.90
C VAL A 450 -10.04 -10.81 10.24
N GLY A 451 -10.78 -10.49 11.33
CA GLY A 451 -10.21 -10.34 12.66
C GLY A 451 -10.06 -8.89 13.15
N LEU A 452 -10.32 -7.88 12.31
CA LEU A 452 -10.31 -6.47 12.68
C LEU A 452 -11.72 -5.88 12.61
N GLU A 453 -12.15 -5.28 13.69
CA GLU A 453 -13.37 -4.49 13.70
C GLU A 453 -13.14 -3.12 13.05
N ILE A 454 -14.15 -2.60 12.37
CA ILE A 454 -14.11 -1.26 11.81
C ILE A 454 -14.33 -0.24 12.94
N ASP A 455 -13.53 0.81 12.94
CA ASP A 455 -13.79 2.00 13.74
C ASP A 455 -15.13 2.64 13.31
N ALA A 456 -16.10 2.63 14.20
CA ALA A 456 -17.47 3.10 13.92
C ALA A 456 -17.49 4.59 13.52
N SER A 457 -16.60 5.42 14.07
CA SER A 457 -16.52 6.84 13.72
C SER A 457 -16.01 7.01 12.27
N LYS A 458 -14.95 6.30 11.89
CA LYS A 458 -14.42 6.31 10.52
C LYS A 458 -15.42 5.73 9.52
N ALA A 459 -16.12 4.65 9.88
CA ALA A 459 -17.19 4.07 9.06
C ALA A 459 -18.31 5.07 8.79
N THR A 460 -18.72 5.81 9.83
CA THR A 460 -19.73 6.87 9.71
C THR A 460 -19.30 7.98 8.74
N GLN A 461 -18.07 8.43 8.82
CA GLN A 461 -17.54 9.46 7.90
C GLN A 461 -17.43 8.94 6.46
N ALA A 462 -16.93 7.71 6.27
CA ALA A 462 -16.86 7.08 4.96
C ALA A 462 -18.26 6.92 4.32
N LEU A 463 -19.26 6.54 5.13
CA LEU A 463 -20.64 6.44 4.66
C LEU A 463 -21.23 7.79 4.23
N LYS A 464 -20.94 8.88 4.93
CA LYS A 464 -21.34 10.23 4.51
C LYS A 464 -20.74 10.60 3.17
N SER A 465 -19.44 10.33 2.98
CA SER A 465 -18.75 10.57 1.70
C SER A 465 -19.30 9.69 0.57
N LEU A 466 -19.53 8.40 0.82
CA LEU A 466 -20.17 7.49 -0.14
C LEU A 466 -21.57 7.98 -0.52
N ARG A 467 -22.35 8.44 0.47
CA ARG A 467 -23.69 8.99 0.22
C ARG A 467 -23.67 10.22 -0.67
N ALA A 468 -22.68 11.11 -0.45
CA ALA A 468 -22.50 12.31 -1.27
C ALA A 468 -22.14 11.94 -2.72
N LEU A 469 -21.23 10.98 -2.93
CA LEU A 469 -20.81 10.54 -4.26
C LEU A 469 -21.87 9.68 -4.98
N TRP A 470 -22.54 8.78 -4.27
CA TRP A 470 -23.57 7.92 -4.88
C TRP A 470 -24.89 8.65 -5.20
N GLY A 471 -25.18 9.72 -4.46
CA GLY A 471 -26.39 10.52 -4.65
C GLY A 471 -27.70 9.89 -4.11
N ARG A 472 -27.67 8.66 -3.57
CA ARG A 472 -28.80 7.92 -3.01
C ARG A 472 -28.39 7.26 -1.68
N PRO A 473 -29.30 6.70 -0.89
CA PRO A 473 -28.97 6.00 0.35
C PRO A 473 -27.86 4.96 0.17
N VAL A 474 -26.98 4.88 1.17
CA VAL A 474 -25.85 3.95 1.21
C VAL A 474 -25.91 3.16 2.52
N HIS A 475 -25.72 1.86 2.41
CA HIS A 475 -25.77 0.91 3.50
C HIS A 475 -24.45 0.17 3.61
N LEU A 476 -23.95 0.00 4.83
CA LEU A 476 -22.74 -0.77 5.13
C LEU A 476 -23.02 -1.78 6.21
N MET A 477 -22.85 -3.05 5.88
CA MET A 477 -22.89 -4.14 6.85
C MET A 477 -21.51 -4.35 7.46
N ILE A 478 -21.44 -4.31 8.79
CA ILE A 478 -20.23 -4.59 9.55
C ILE A 478 -20.51 -5.62 10.64
N ARG A 479 -19.47 -6.35 11.04
CA ARG A 479 -19.53 -7.28 12.18
C ARG A 479 -18.84 -6.63 13.38
N VAL A 480 -19.53 -6.55 14.51
CA VAL A 480 -19.03 -6.02 15.77
C VAL A 480 -19.44 -6.97 16.90
N ASN A 481 -18.50 -7.47 17.69
CA ASN A 481 -18.74 -8.41 18.79
C ASN A 481 -19.62 -9.61 18.40
N GLU A 482 -19.32 -10.25 17.27
CA GLU A 482 -20.07 -11.37 16.68
C GLU A 482 -21.48 -11.03 16.12
N ASP A 483 -21.98 -9.84 16.33
CA ASP A 483 -23.24 -9.35 15.78
C ASP A 483 -23.06 -8.63 14.46
N ASN A 484 -24.03 -8.78 13.56
CA ASN A 484 -24.11 -8.02 12.32
C ASN A 484 -24.87 -6.71 12.54
N TRP A 485 -24.27 -5.61 12.12
CA TRP A 485 -24.84 -4.28 12.19
C TRP A 485 -24.93 -3.65 10.82
N LEU A 486 -26.09 -3.09 10.50
CA LEU A 486 -26.31 -2.30 9.30
C LEU A 486 -26.24 -0.81 9.64
N TYR A 487 -25.30 -0.12 9.03
CA TYR A 487 -25.17 1.33 9.08
C TYR A 487 -25.76 1.92 7.82
N SER A 488 -26.68 2.88 7.92
CA SER A 488 -27.43 3.44 6.80
C SER A 488 -27.35 4.95 6.77
N ALA A 489 -26.75 5.52 5.73
CA ALA A 489 -26.74 6.94 5.41
C ALA A 489 -27.87 7.23 4.41
N ALA A 490 -29.06 7.57 4.92
CA ALA A 490 -30.23 7.86 4.08
C ALA A 490 -30.24 9.33 3.61
N GLU A 491 -29.92 10.27 4.50
CA GLU A 491 -29.93 11.71 4.24
C GLU A 491 -28.52 12.21 3.92
N LEU A 492 -28.43 13.21 3.05
CA LEU A 492 -27.12 13.75 2.61
C LEU A 492 -26.30 14.35 3.76
N ASN A 493 -26.97 15.07 4.67
CA ASN A 493 -26.32 15.73 5.81
C ASN A 493 -26.76 15.14 7.16
N GLY A 494 -27.41 13.97 7.14
CA GLY A 494 -27.87 13.29 8.35
C GLY A 494 -26.79 12.39 8.96
N GLU A 495 -26.96 12.08 10.25
CA GLU A 495 -26.14 11.06 10.89
C GLU A 495 -26.59 9.66 10.43
N PRO A 496 -25.66 8.77 10.05
CA PRO A 496 -25.99 7.39 9.71
C PRO A 496 -26.68 6.68 10.89
N LYS A 497 -27.79 6.02 10.60
CA LYS A 497 -28.49 5.17 11.56
C LYS A 497 -27.84 3.80 11.60
N ARG A 498 -27.85 3.16 12.76
CA ARG A 498 -27.37 1.79 12.93
C ARG A 498 -28.48 0.91 13.48
N GLU A 499 -28.61 -0.28 12.98
CA GLU A 499 -29.54 -1.29 13.47
C GLU A 499 -28.85 -2.67 13.51
N LYS A 500 -29.22 -3.48 14.49
CA LYS A 500 -28.73 -4.86 14.57
C LYS A 500 -29.56 -5.72 13.63
N VAL A 501 -28.90 -6.52 12.81
CA VAL A 501 -29.56 -7.34 11.79
C VAL A 501 -29.31 -8.82 12.01
N GLY A 502 -30.32 -9.65 11.72
CA GLY A 502 -30.19 -11.11 11.78
C GLY A 502 -29.31 -11.66 10.65
N GLU A 503 -29.11 -12.99 10.66
CA GLU A 503 -28.25 -13.69 9.70
C GLU A 503 -28.73 -13.72 8.24
N ASP A 504 -29.95 -13.24 7.96
CA ASP A 504 -30.64 -13.39 6.68
C ASP A 504 -30.26 -12.36 5.60
N LEU A 505 -29.30 -11.47 5.86
CA LEU A 505 -28.78 -10.57 4.84
C LEU A 505 -27.82 -11.29 3.88
N PRO A 506 -27.72 -10.83 2.63
CA PRO A 506 -26.85 -11.46 1.64
C PRO A 506 -25.40 -11.50 2.16
N LYS A 507 -24.96 -12.69 2.54
CA LYS A 507 -23.58 -12.95 2.93
C LYS A 507 -22.68 -12.70 1.70
N PRO A 508 -21.52 -12.05 1.85
CA PRO A 508 -20.52 -12.06 0.81
C PRO A 508 -20.21 -13.51 0.46
N ALA A 509 -20.11 -13.83 -0.82
CA ALA A 509 -19.81 -15.17 -1.27
C ALA A 509 -18.51 -15.65 -0.59
N HIS A 510 -18.59 -16.68 0.25
CA HIS A 510 -17.43 -17.39 0.76
C HIS A 510 -16.68 -17.97 -0.44
N GLY A 511 -15.48 -17.50 -0.70
CA GLY A 511 -14.62 -18.09 -1.72
C GLY A 511 -13.74 -17.13 -2.51
N LEU A 512 -13.19 -16.11 -1.87
CA LEU A 512 -12.01 -15.40 -2.39
C LEU A 512 -10.95 -15.38 -1.28
N MET A 513 -10.24 -16.50 -1.10
CA MET A 513 -8.88 -16.53 -0.62
C MET A 513 -7.96 -16.61 -1.83
#